data_c38a25cb7b897ab8b9a0f1c2c77fc59e
#
_entry.id   c38a25cb7b897ab8b9a0f1c2c77fc59e
#
_cell.length_a   1.000
_cell.length_b   1.000
_cell.length_c   1.000
_cell.angle_alpha   90.00
_cell.angle_beta   90.00
_cell.angle_gamma   90.00
#
_symmetry.space_group_name_H-M   'P 1'
#
loop_
_entity.id
_entity.type
_entity.pdbx_description
1 polymer ?
#
loop_
_entity_poly.entity_id
_entity_poly.type
_entity_poly.pdbx_seq_one_letter_code
_entity_poly.pdbx_strand_id
1 'polypeptide(L)'
;MNILRAGMAGSALFYLLVLLAGPQAVSYAVWLGLVQGMAVGFFWLAFNVVYFEITGPDNRDRFNGWAGLLASVGGMLAPWLSGWLISRLPGNNGYRLIFALSLALFVVGGIISFFLKKRQSEGTYSWGFSFRCLREEPKWRLAAAALAAQGMREGVFGFIIGLFVYIATKSEMTLGNFWLITSAVGLLSYYAAAKWYAPRYRKWGMLTGAVMMSGILLLFFWQVSYTTLLAFGIVVSLAYPLFSMPMISTVFDLIGTNEQSAKNRVEYVVLREFALDVGRLVGISLFLLVTAISVSAPTLNWLVFAIGTGPVLAWLCMKSLFPGPGTDDAKQSRTYQARSGQPDCRDACGGLFAKVFS
;
A
#
# COMPACT_ATOMS: atom_id res chain seq x y z
N MET A 1 10.76 -13.29 10.39
CA MET A 1 9.50 -13.96 10.77
C MET A 1 8.95 -13.51 12.12
N ASN A 2 9.77 -13.32 13.16
CA ASN A 2 9.27 -12.86 14.48
C ASN A 2 8.63 -11.46 14.41
N ILE A 3 9.15 -10.55 13.60
CA ILE A 3 8.57 -9.21 13.38
C ILE A 3 7.19 -9.31 12.74
N LEU A 4 6.98 -10.22 11.77
CA LEU A 4 5.65 -10.47 11.17
C LEU A 4 4.63 -10.91 12.23
N ARG A 5 5.04 -11.85 13.09
CA ARG A 5 4.20 -12.34 14.20
C ARG A 5 3.88 -11.24 15.21
N ALA A 6 4.88 -10.41 15.53
CA ALA A 6 4.68 -9.24 16.41
C ALA A 6 3.68 -8.25 15.80
N GLY A 7 3.75 -7.99 14.49
CA GLY A 7 2.76 -7.15 13.79
C GLY A 7 1.34 -7.70 13.87
N MET A 8 1.16 -9.00 13.62
CA MET A 8 -0.16 -9.64 13.71
C MET A 8 -0.69 -9.68 15.14
N ALA A 9 0.16 -10.02 16.13
CA ALA A 9 -0.21 -10.02 17.54
C ALA A 9 -0.55 -8.59 18.03
N GLY A 10 0.19 -7.57 17.59
CA GLY A 10 -0.09 -6.18 17.92
C GLY A 10 -1.43 -5.71 17.34
N SER A 11 -1.78 -6.09 16.09
CA SER A 11 -3.09 -5.79 15.52
C SER A 11 -4.21 -6.53 16.26
N ALA A 12 -4.01 -7.79 16.64
CA ALA A 12 -4.97 -8.51 17.48
C ALA A 12 -5.16 -7.80 18.84
N LEU A 13 -4.07 -7.35 19.47
CA LEU A 13 -4.11 -6.59 20.73
C LEU A 13 -4.89 -5.27 20.55
N PHE A 14 -4.68 -4.55 19.44
CA PHE A 14 -5.44 -3.34 19.13
C PHE A 14 -6.95 -3.61 19.12
N TYR A 15 -7.42 -4.62 18.38
CA TYR A 15 -8.84 -4.94 18.32
C TYR A 15 -9.40 -5.39 19.66
N LEU A 16 -8.62 -6.12 20.45
CA LEU A 16 -8.99 -6.49 21.83
C LEU A 16 -9.15 -5.25 22.71
N LEU A 17 -8.19 -4.32 22.66
CA LEU A 17 -8.24 -3.08 23.45
C LEU A 17 -9.46 -2.21 23.06
N VAL A 18 -9.77 -2.11 21.75
CA VAL A 18 -10.97 -1.39 21.28
C VAL A 18 -12.25 -2.05 21.81
N LEU A 19 -12.34 -3.39 21.79
CA LEU A 19 -13.49 -4.11 22.33
C LEU A 19 -13.66 -3.88 23.85
N LEU A 20 -12.57 -3.89 24.60
CA LEU A 20 -12.58 -3.67 26.05
C LEU A 20 -12.91 -2.20 26.40
N ALA A 21 -12.36 -1.24 25.64
CA ALA A 21 -12.63 0.18 25.86
C ALA A 21 -14.07 0.56 25.46
N GLY A 22 -14.67 -0.14 24.49
CA GLY A 22 -16.03 0.10 24.03
C GLY A 22 -16.28 1.58 23.66
N PRO A 23 -17.32 2.25 24.20
CA PRO A 23 -17.62 3.66 23.91
C PRO A 23 -16.50 4.64 24.33
N GLN A 24 -15.66 4.25 25.27
CA GLN A 24 -14.54 5.09 25.74
C GLN A 24 -13.31 5.02 24.83
N ALA A 25 -13.33 4.20 23.77
CA ALA A 25 -12.21 4.06 22.85
C ALA A 25 -11.74 5.40 22.25
N VAL A 26 -12.66 6.36 22.06
CA VAL A 26 -12.34 7.70 21.57
C VAL A 26 -11.37 8.43 22.51
N SER A 27 -11.55 8.31 23.83
CA SER A 27 -10.67 8.92 24.83
C SER A 27 -9.26 8.32 24.83
N TYR A 28 -9.13 7.07 24.36
CA TYR A 28 -7.86 6.36 24.24
C TYR A 28 -7.31 6.35 22.80
N ALA A 29 -7.87 7.16 21.89
CA ALA A 29 -7.55 7.11 20.46
C ALA A 29 -6.05 7.23 20.14
N VAL A 30 -5.32 8.09 20.88
CA VAL A 30 -3.86 8.26 20.71
C VAL A 30 -3.11 6.96 21.06
N TRP A 31 -3.42 6.34 22.18
CA TRP A 31 -2.78 5.11 22.62
C TRP A 31 -3.12 3.92 21.70
N LEU A 32 -4.38 3.80 21.33
CA LEU A 32 -4.84 2.82 20.35
C LEU A 32 -4.15 3.02 19.00
N GLY A 33 -4.01 4.27 18.55
CA GLY A 33 -3.29 4.62 17.34
C GLY A 33 -1.81 4.24 17.39
N LEU A 34 -1.13 4.45 18.53
CA LEU A 34 0.25 4.03 18.73
C LEU A 34 0.41 2.51 18.62
N VAL A 35 -0.45 1.74 19.30
CA VAL A 35 -0.42 0.26 19.24
C VAL A 35 -0.63 -0.22 17.81
N GLN A 36 -1.64 0.28 17.12
CA GLN A 36 -1.94 -0.11 15.75
C GLN A 36 -0.84 0.36 14.77
N GLY A 37 -0.31 1.56 14.93
CA GLY A 37 0.77 2.08 14.10
C GLY A 37 2.03 1.21 14.18
N MET A 38 2.44 0.83 15.40
CA MET A 38 3.56 -0.09 15.61
C MET A 38 3.30 -1.47 14.99
N ALA A 39 2.10 -2.01 15.19
CA ALA A 39 1.71 -3.32 14.66
C ALA A 39 1.74 -3.33 13.13
N VAL A 40 1.18 -2.32 12.48
CA VAL A 40 1.17 -2.15 11.02
C VAL A 40 2.59 -1.94 10.49
N GLY A 41 3.43 -1.15 11.16
CA GLY A 41 4.83 -0.94 10.81
C GLY A 41 5.62 -2.26 10.83
N PHE A 42 5.48 -3.07 11.88
CA PHE A 42 6.12 -4.39 11.95
C PHE A 42 5.62 -5.34 10.87
N PHE A 43 4.32 -5.34 10.59
CA PHE A 43 3.73 -6.17 9.54
C PHE A 43 4.30 -5.81 8.17
N TRP A 44 4.25 -4.53 7.76
CA TRP A 44 4.72 -4.10 6.44
C TRP A 44 6.22 -4.25 6.25
N LEU A 45 7.01 -3.95 7.29
CA LEU A 45 8.46 -4.19 7.23
C LEU A 45 8.75 -5.67 6.93
N ALA A 46 8.16 -6.58 7.73
CA ALA A 46 8.37 -8.01 7.56
C ALA A 46 7.83 -8.51 6.21
N PHE A 47 6.64 -8.04 5.79
CA PHE A 47 6.05 -8.39 4.50
C PHE A 47 6.96 -7.99 3.34
N ASN A 48 7.47 -6.77 3.34
CA ASN A 48 8.33 -6.28 2.25
C ASN A 48 9.68 -7.00 2.17
N VAL A 49 10.25 -7.41 3.31
CA VAL A 49 11.46 -8.25 3.32
C VAL A 49 11.16 -9.62 2.70
N VAL A 50 10.07 -10.27 3.10
CA VAL A 50 9.64 -11.55 2.52
C VAL A 50 9.31 -11.40 1.04
N TYR A 51 8.61 -10.34 0.67
CA TYR A 51 8.28 -10.02 -0.72
C TYR A 51 9.54 -9.95 -1.60
N PHE A 52 10.59 -9.25 -1.14
CA PHE A 52 11.85 -9.18 -1.87
C PHE A 52 12.49 -10.56 -2.04
N GLU A 53 12.41 -11.41 -1.02
CA GLU A 53 13.02 -12.75 -1.04
C GLU A 53 12.30 -13.74 -1.98
N ILE A 54 10.99 -13.56 -2.20
CA ILE A 54 10.19 -14.48 -3.03
C ILE A 54 9.95 -13.96 -4.45
N THR A 55 10.30 -12.69 -4.74
CA THR A 55 10.09 -12.08 -6.06
C THR A 55 11.40 -11.67 -6.71
N GLY A 56 11.50 -11.88 -8.02
CA GLY A 56 12.58 -11.35 -8.88
C GLY A 56 12.04 -10.36 -9.91
N PRO A 57 12.92 -9.66 -10.66
CA PRO A 57 12.52 -8.68 -11.66
C PRO A 57 11.52 -9.22 -12.69
N ASP A 58 11.65 -10.51 -13.07
CA ASP A 58 10.82 -11.14 -14.11
C ASP A 58 9.39 -11.49 -13.66
N ASN A 59 9.17 -11.72 -12.34
CA ASN A 59 7.87 -12.14 -11.81
C ASN A 59 7.22 -11.10 -10.87
N ARG A 60 7.93 -10.02 -10.55
CA ARG A 60 7.52 -9.02 -9.55
C ARG A 60 6.23 -8.30 -9.93
N ASP A 61 6.10 -7.89 -11.18
CA ASP A 61 4.88 -7.22 -11.67
C ASP A 61 3.67 -8.17 -11.63
N ARG A 62 3.89 -9.45 -11.97
CA ARG A 62 2.85 -10.48 -11.89
C ARG A 62 2.43 -10.74 -10.45
N PHE A 63 3.39 -10.84 -9.52
CA PHE A 63 3.11 -10.97 -8.10
C PHE A 63 2.31 -9.77 -7.58
N ASN A 64 2.73 -8.54 -7.92
CA ASN A 64 2.02 -7.31 -7.53
C ASN A 64 0.59 -7.28 -8.08
N GLY A 65 0.38 -7.77 -9.30
CA GLY A 65 -0.96 -7.90 -9.87
C GLY A 65 -1.85 -8.85 -9.07
N TRP A 66 -1.34 -10.05 -8.74
CA TRP A 66 -2.08 -11.02 -7.92
C TRP A 66 -2.32 -10.53 -6.50
N ALA A 67 -1.31 -9.91 -5.86
CA ALA A 67 -1.46 -9.32 -4.53
C ALA A 67 -2.50 -8.20 -4.51
N GLY A 68 -2.51 -7.34 -5.54
CA GLY A 68 -3.51 -6.28 -5.70
C GLY A 68 -4.91 -6.83 -5.95
N LEU A 69 -5.03 -7.93 -6.71
CA LEU A 69 -6.30 -8.62 -6.94
C LEU A 69 -6.88 -9.16 -5.62
N LEU A 70 -6.08 -9.85 -4.81
CA LEU A 70 -6.48 -10.35 -3.49
C LEU A 70 -6.84 -9.21 -2.54
N ALA A 71 -6.04 -8.12 -2.54
CA ALA A 71 -6.34 -6.93 -1.76
C ALA A 71 -7.67 -6.28 -2.18
N SER A 72 -7.98 -6.28 -3.49
CA SER A 72 -9.25 -5.76 -4.00
C SER A 72 -10.44 -6.60 -3.53
N VAL A 73 -10.31 -7.94 -3.50
CA VAL A 73 -11.35 -8.82 -2.95
C VAL A 73 -11.61 -8.50 -1.47
N GLY A 74 -10.54 -8.36 -0.67
CA GLY A 74 -10.66 -7.96 0.73
C GLY A 74 -11.28 -6.57 0.91
N GLY A 75 -10.82 -5.60 0.11
CA GLY A 75 -11.33 -4.23 0.08
C GLY A 75 -12.79 -4.13 -0.38
N MET A 76 -13.28 -5.11 -1.13
CA MET A 76 -14.67 -5.23 -1.55
C MET A 76 -15.55 -5.82 -0.45
N LEU A 77 -15.16 -6.96 0.08
CA LEU A 77 -15.99 -7.74 0.99
C LEU A 77 -16.05 -7.14 2.39
N ALA A 78 -14.91 -6.70 2.95
CA ALA A 78 -14.85 -6.26 4.34
C ALA A 78 -15.67 -4.99 4.62
N PRO A 79 -15.55 -3.88 3.86
CA PRO A 79 -16.35 -2.68 4.09
C PRO A 79 -17.84 -2.91 3.81
N TRP A 80 -18.16 -3.70 2.78
CA TRP A 80 -19.56 -4.00 2.45
C TRP A 80 -20.23 -4.83 3.55
N LEU A 81 -19.61 -5.90 4.02
CA LEU A 81 -20.10 -6.71 5.14
C LEU A 81 -20.20 -5.88 6.43
N SER A 82 -19.22 -5.01 6.67
CA SER A 82 -19.23 -4.11 7.83
C SER A 82 -20.42 -3.14 7.78
N GLY A 83 -20.63 -2.46 6.64
CA GLY A 83 -21.77 -1.55 6.45
C GLY A 83 -23.12 -2.28 6.61
N TRP A 84 -23.22 -3.49 6.05
CA TRP A 84 -24.42 -4.33 6.19
C TRP A 84 -24.67 -4.76 7.64
N LEU A 85 -23.65 -5.23 8.36
CA LEU A 85 -23.79 -5.63 9.76
C LEU A 85 -24.15 -4.46 10.66
N ILE A 86 -23.50 -3.30 10.50
CA ILE A 86 -23.79 -2.11 11.30
C ILE A 86 -25.25 -1.64 11.08
N SER A 87 -25.71 -1.64 9.82
CA SER A 87 -27.07 -1.17 9.48
C SER A 87 -28.18 -2.11 9.95
N ARG A 88 -27.87 -3.40 10.19
CA ARG A 88 -28.86 -4.43 10.62
C ARG A 88 -28.91 -4.66 12.11
N LEU A 89 -27.84 -4.39 12.85
CA LEU A 89 -27.77 -4.67 14.28
C LEU A 89 -28.04 -3.42 15.09
N PRO A 90 -28.92 -3.51 16.15
CA PRO A 90 -29.28 -2.34 16.93
C PRO A 90 -28.11 -1.82 17.80
N GLY A 91 -28.03 -0.51 17.95
CA GLY A 91 -27.04 0.15 18.81
C GLY A 91 -25.61 -0.11 18.35
N ASN A 92 -24.71 -0.37 19.31
CA ASN A 92 -23.29 -0.61 19.05
C ASN A 92 -22.93 -2.07 18.76
N ASN A 93 -23.90 -2.98 18.65
CA ASN A 93 -23.64 -4.42 18.49
C ASN A 93 -22.98 -4.74 17.14
N GLY A 94 -23.32 -3.99 16.08
CA GLY A 94 -22.67 -4.13 14.77
C GLY A 94 -21.17 -3.85 14.85
N TYR A 95 -20.78 -2.76 15.49
CA TYR A 95 -19.37 -2.41 15.69
C TYR A 95 -18.63 -3.44 16.53
N ARG A 96 -19.23 -3.91 17.65
CA ARG A 96 -18.64 -4.95 18.50
C ARG A 96 -18.40 -6.24 17.71
N LEU A 97 -19.37 -6.66 16.91
CA LEU A 97 -19.24 -7.88 16.09
C LEU A 97 -18.10 -7.74 15.07
N ILE A 98 -17.99 -6.58 14.39
CA ILE A 98 -16.93 -6.35 13.40
C ILE A 98 -15.55 -6.37 14.06
N PHE A 99 -15.38 -5.71 15.20
CA PHE A 99 -14.11 -5.72 15.95
C PHE A 99 -13.77 -7.13 16.46
N ALA A 100 -14.76 -7.91 16.90
CA ALA A 100 -14.56 -9.30 17.31
C ALA A 100 -14.13 -10.19 16.13
N LEU A 101 -14.78 -10.04 14.97
CA LEU A 101 -14.39 -10.76 13.73
C LEU A 101 -12.98 -10.37 13.29
N SER A 102 -12.63 -9.07 13.35
CA SER A 102 -11.28 -8.60 13.03
C SER A 102 -10.24 -9.19 13.98
N LEU A 103 -10.53 -9.21 15.29
CA LEU A 103 -9.67 -9.88 16.28
C LEU A 103 -9.46 -11.36 15.92
N ALA A 104 -10.53 -12.09 15.64
CA ALA A 104 -10.45 -13.50 15.27
C ALA A 104 -9.59 -13.71 14.01
N LEU A 105 -9.75 -12.86 12.98
CA LEU A 105 -8.96 -12.94 11.75
C LEU A 105 -7.46 -12.70 12.02
N PHE A 106 -7.10 -11.71 12.85
CA PHE A 106 -5.71 -11.46 13.19
C PHE A 106 -5.10 -12.57 14.05
N VAL A 107 -5.87 -13.16 14.96
CA VAL A 107 -5.44 -14.34 15.75
C VAL A 107 -5.18 -15.53 14.81
N VAL A 108 -6.12 -15.85 13.91
CA VAL A 108 -5.96 -16.93 12.92
C VAL A 108 -4.75 -16.67 12.03
N GLY A 109 -4.60 -15.43 11.51
CA GLY A 109 -3.42 -15.05 10.73
C GLY A 109 -2.12 -15.20 11.54
N GLY A 110 -2.12 -14.82 12.82
CA GLY A 110 -1.02 -15.04 13.73
C GLY A 110 -0.65 -16.53 13.82
N ILE A 111 -1.63 -17.40 14.01
CA ILE A 111 -1.44 -18.86 14.04
C ILE A 111 -0.85 -19.37 12.71
N ILE A 112 -1.41 -18.96 11.57
CA ILE A 112 -0.91 -19.33 10.25
C ILE A 112 0.56 -18.90 10.07
N SER A 113 0.95 -17.75 10.63
CA SER A 113 2.33 -17.26 10.54
C SER A 113 3.38 -18.20 11.16
N PHE A 114 2.97 -19.09 12.07
CA PHE A 114 3.87 -20.11 12.65
C PHE A 114 4.21 -21.24 11.67
N PHE A 115 3.35 -21.49 10.70
CA PHE A 115 3.60 -22.49 9.64
C PHE A 115 4.50 -21.97 8.51
N LEU A 116 4.75 -20.67 8.45
CA LEU A 116 5.66 -20.09 7.47
C LEU A 116 7.12 -20.44 7.81
N LYS A 117 7.86 -20.93 6.81
CA LYS A 117 9.29 -21.28 6.97
C LYS A 117 10.10 -20.07 7.43
N LYS A 118 10.87 -20.26 8.51
CA LYS A 118 11.85 -19.26 8.95
C LYS A 118 12.91 -19.13 7.87
N ARG A 119 13.10 -17.90 7.36
CA ARG A 119 14.25 -17.57 6.52
C ARG A 119 15.27 -16.84 7.38
N GLN A 120 16.52 -17.29 7.31
CA GLN A 120 17.63 -16.61 8.00
C GLN A 120 18.09 -15.46 7.11
N SER A 121 18.14 -14.26 7.66
CA SER A 121 18.80 -13.13 7.04
C SER A 121 20.22 -13.13 7.55
N GLU A 122 21.17 -13.51 6.69
CA GLU A 122 22.61 -13.38 6.98
C GLU A 122 23.01 -11.93 6.66
N GLY A 123 23.50 -11.21 7.64
CA GLY A 123 24.02 -9.86 7.46
C GLY A 123 24.24 -9.11 8.77
N THR A 124 25.20 -8.20 8.78
CA THR A 124 25.43 -7.23 9.85
C THR A 124 24.60 -5.99 9.56
N TYR A 125 23.65 -5.65 10.44
CA TYR A 125 22.80 -4.47 10.28
C TYR A 125 23.57 -3.18 10.60
N SER A 126 23.47 -2.20 9.71
CA SER A 126 24.07 -0.88 9.89
C SER A 126 22.99 0.19 10.05
N TRP A 127 22.84 0.71 11.27
CA TRP A 127 21.84 1.75 11.59
C TRP A 127 22.00 3.03 10.77
N GLY A 128 23.22 3.41 10.40
CA GLY A 128 23.52 4.61 9.60
C GLY A 128 23.41 4.40 8.10
N PHE A 129 23.14 3.18 7.64
CA PHE A 129 23.15 2.84 6.21
C PHE A 129 22.16 3.66 5.39
N SER A 130 20.93 3.79 5.85
CA SER A 130 19.88 4.52 5.15
C SER A 130 20.24 5.99 4.90
N PHE A 131 20.82 6.67 5.89
CA PHE A 131 21.26 8.06 5.74
C PHE A 131 22.46 8.19 4.83
N ARG A 132 23.42 7.27 4.90
CA ARG A 132 24.58 7.23 3.99
C ARG A 132 24.13 7.01 2.56
N CYS A 133 23.24 6.04 2.32
CA CYS A 133 22.67 5.73 1.02
C CYS A 133 22.00 6.97 0.38
N LEU A 134 21.18 7.69 1.13
CA LEU A 134 20.54 8.94 0.66
C LEU A 134 21.57 10.02 0.31
N ARG A 135 22.72 10.05 1.00
CA ARG A 135 23.77 11.04 0.72
C ARG A 135 24.61 10.68 -0.51
N GLU A 136 24.94 9.40 -0.67
CA GLU A 136 25.93 8.92 -1.65
C GLU A 136 25.26 8.48 -2.97
N GLU A 137 24.03 7.95 -2.95
CA GLU A 137 23.36 7.37 -4.13
C GLU A 137 22.25 8.28 -4.70
N PRO A 138 22.49 8.98 -5.82
CA PRO A 138 21.48 9.86 -6.44
C PRO A 138 20.18 9.14 -6.83
N LYS A 139 20.28 7.86 -7.26
CA LYS A 139 19.12 7.03 -7.61
C LYS A 139 18.20 6.83 -6.41
N TRP A 140 18.77 6.55 -5.23
CA TRP A 140 17.99 6.39 -4.00
C TRP A 140 17.40 7.69 -3.48
N ARG A 141 18.06 8.83 -3.69
CA ARG A 141 17.42 10.14 -3.40
C ARG A 141 16.15 10.36 -4.21
N LEU A 142 16.21 10.05 -5.51
CA LEU A 142 15.04 10.18 -6.40
C LEU A 142 13.94 9.17 -6.02
N ALA A 143 14.30 7.92 -5.73
CA ALA A 143 13.36 6.90 -5.27
C ALA A 143 12.70 7.30 -3.94
N ALA A 144 13.48 7.78 -2.95
CA ALA A 144 12.96 8.22 -1.66
C ALA A 144 12.04 9.46 -1.80
N ALA A 145 12.39 10.42 -2.65
CA ALA A 145 11.53 11.58 -2.94
C ALA A 145 10.20 11.15 -3.59
N ALA A 146 10.24 10.20 -4.53
CA ALA A 146 9.04 9.64 -5.14
C ALA A 146 8.16 8.91 -4.12
N LEU A 147 8.78 8.10 -3.25
CA LEU A 147 8.09 7.40 -2.17
C LEU A 147 7.47 8.37 -1.16
N ALA A 148 8.18 9.44 -0.79
CA ALA A 148 7.64 10.48 0.09
C ALA A 148 6.44 11.20 -0.55
N ALA A 149 6.51 11.55 -1.85
CA ALA A 149 5.39 12.15 -2.57
C ALA A 149 4.15 11.23 -2.62
N GLN A 150 4.37 9.92 -2.83
CA GLN A 150 3.30 8.92 -2.75
C GLN A 150 2.77 8.78 -1.33
N GLY A 151 3.65 8.70 -0.33
CA GLY A 151 3.29 8.60 1.08
C GLY A 151 2.43 9.79 1.54
N MET A 152 2.77 11.01 1.13
CA MET A 152 2.00 12.21 1.43
C MET A 152 0.54 12.09 0.96
N ARG A 153 0.34 11.57 -0.26
CA ARG A 153 -1.00 11.29 -0.77
C ARG A 153 -1.69 10.16 0.00
N GLU A 154 -1.01 9.04 0.22
CA GLU A 154 -1.58 7.88 0.92
C GLU A 154 -2.06 8.23 2.33
N GLY A 155 -1.26 9.01 3.08
CA GLY A 155 -1.58 9.42 4.43
C GLY A 155 -2.91 10.16 4.53
N VAL A 156 -3.24 11.01 3.56
CA VAL A 156 -4.47 11.81 3.57
C VAL A 156 -5.62 11.09 2.87
N PHE A 157 -5.40 10.56 1.67
CA PHE A 157 -6.47 9.94 0.89
C PHE A 157 -6.95 8.60 1.50
N GLY A 158 -6.12 7.95 2.32
CA GLY A 158 -6.50 6.72 3.02
C GLY A 158 -7.72 6.87 3.92
N PHE A 159 -7.97 8.06 4.46
CA PHE A 159 -9.13 8.30 5.33
C PHE A 159 -10.11 9.35 4.78
N ILE A 160 -9.63 10.38 4.06
CA ILE A 160 -10.46 11.53 3.70
C ILE A 160 -11.59 11.18 2.73
N ILE A 161 -11.34 10.27 1.80
CA ILE A 161 -12.34 9.88 0.81
C ILE A 161 -13.50 9.15 1.48
N GLY A 162 -13.23 8.20 2.37
CA GLY A 162 -14.27 7.54 3.15
C GLY A 162 -15.06 8.52 4.01
N LEU A 163 -14.38 9.48 4.61
CA LEU A 163 -15.01 10.54 5.41
C LEU A 163 -15.91 11.42 4.54
N PHE A 164 -15.49 11.83 3.35
CA PHE A 164 -16.30 12.64 2.42
C PHE A 164 -17.54 11.88 1.95
N VAL A 165 -17.40 10.59 1.62
CA VAL A 165 -18.55 9.75 1.25
C VAL A 165 -19.54 9.66 2.41
N TYR A 166 -19.06 9.44 3.63
CA TYR A 166 -19.92 9.37 4.81
C TYR A 166 -20.58 10.72 5.12
N ILE A 167 -19.87 11.84 5.04
CA ILE A 167 -20.44 13.18 5.26
C ILE A 167 -21.51 13.49 4.23
N ALA A 168 -21.29 13.13 2.95
CA ALA A 168 -22.23 13.39 1.86
C ALA A 168 -23.50 12.53 1.92
N THR A 169 -23.42 11.32 2.48
CA THR A 169 -24.52 10.34 2.44
C THR A 169 -25.17 10.05 3.79
N LYS A 170 -24.43 10.28 4.89
CA LYS A 170 -24.80 9.93 6.27
C LYS A 170 -25.23 8.45 6.44
N SER A 171 -24.65 7.57 5.61
CA SER A 171 -25.03 6.15 5.55
C SER A 171 -23.80 5.26 5.44
N GLU A 172 -23.62 4.38 6.44
CA GLU A 172 -22.57 3.36 6.46
C GLU A 172 -22.74 2.36 5.32
N MET A 173 -23.99 2.02 4.98
CA MET A 173 -24.29 1.11 3.87
C MET A 173 -23.86 1.72 2.52
N THR A 174 -24.09 3.02 2.32
CA THR A 174 -23.67 3.71 1.10
C THR A 174 -22.14 3.81 1.02
N LEU A 175 -21.47 4.02 2.15
CA LEU A 175 -20.02 3.94 2.24
C LEU A 175 -19.50 2.52 1.90
N GLY A 176 -20.16 1.49 2.41
CA GLY A 176 -19.85 0.09 2.09
C GLY A 176 -20.01 -0.20 0.58
N ASN A 177 -21.11 0.28 -0.03
CA ASN A 177 -21.34 0.15 -1.47
C ASN A 177 -20.31 0.92 -2.31
N PHE A 178 -19.87 2.09 -1.86
CA PHE A 178 -18.78 2.83 -2.50
C PHE A 178 -17.51 2.00 -2.57
N TRP A 179 -17.08 1.41 -1.45
CA TRP A 179 -15.89 0.56 -1.41
C TRP A 179 -16.08 -0.75 -2.19
N LEU A 180 -17.29 -1.33 -2.20
CA LEU A 180 -17.64 -2.49 -3.03
C LEU A 180 -17.38 -2.20 -4.52
N ILE A 181 -17.94 -1.10 -5.03
CA ILE A 181 -17.87 -0.72 -6.45
C ILE A 181 -16.41 -0.39 -6.82
N THR A 182 -15.74 0.46 -6.04
CA THR A 182 -14.39 0.91 -6.34
C THR A 182 -13.38 -0.25 -6.26
N SER A 183 -13.53 -1.16 -5.30
CA SER A 183 -12.69 -2.35 -5.20
C SER A 183 -12.97 -3.38 -6.30
N ALA A 184 -14.23 -3.52 -6.76
CA ALA A 184 -14.56 -4.37 -7.91
C ALA A 184 -13.89 -3.85 -9.20
N VAL A 185 -13.90 -2.53 -9.41
CA VAL A 185 -13.16 -1.89 -10.51
C VAL A 185 -11.66 -2.12 -10.36
N GLY A 186 -11.11 -1.97 -9.14
CA GLY A 186 -9.72 -2.24 -8.83
C GLY A 186 -9.32 -3.69 -9.14
N LEU A 187 -10.17 -4.65 -8.78
CA LEU A 187 -9.97 -6.07 -9.08
C LEU A 187 -9.81 -6.31 -10.57
N LEU A 188 -10.70 -5.75 -11.39
CA LEU A 188 -10.61 -5.85 -12.85
C LEU A 188 -9.35 -5.17 -13.39
N SER A 189 -8.99 -4.01 -12.86
CA SER A 189 -7.79 -3.28 -13.27
C SER A 189 -6.51 -4.03 -12.91
N TYR A 190 -6.41 -4.58 -11.70
CA TYR A 190 -5.27 -5.41 -11.29
C TYR A 190 -5.17 -6.70 -12.11
N TYR A 191 -6.30 -7.36 -12.42
CA TYR A 191 -6.32 -8.53 -13.28
C TYR A 191 -5.79 -8.20 -14.68
N ALA A 192 -6.27 -7.12 -15.28
CA ALA A 192 -5.82 -6.64 -16.57
C ALA A 192 -4.32 -6.30 -16.56
N ALA A 193 -3.87 -5.57 -15.53
CA ALA A 193 -2.48 -5.22 -15.38
C ALA A 193 -1.59 -6.46 -15.20
N ALA A 194 -1.98 -7.43 -14.35
CA ALA A 194 -1.24 -8.68 -14.15
C ALA A 194 -1.07 -9.50 -15.43
N LYS A 195 -2.07 -9.46 -16.34
CA LYS A 195 -2.08 -10.23 -17.56
C LYS A 195 -1.33 -9.55 -18.72
N TRP A 196 -1.48 -8.22 -18.86
CA TRP A 196 -1.04 -7.51 -20.07
C TRP A 196 0.09 -6.51 -19.83
N TYR A 197 0.42 -6.22 -18.57
CA TYR A 197 1.42 -5.22 -18.26
C TYR A 197 2.85 -5.77 -18.41
N ALA A 198 3.58 -5.27 -19.42
CA ALA A 198 4.96 -5.66 -19.67
C ALA A 198 5.95 -4.62 -19.08
N PRO A 199 7.14 -5.03 -18.60
CA PRO A 199 8.14 -4.13 -17.98
C PRO A 199 8.51 -2.92 -18.86
N ARG A 200 8.51 -3.09 -20.19
CA ARG A 200 8.79 -2.01 -21.16
C ARG A 200 7.80 -0.83 -21.10
N TYR A 201 6.60 -1.04 -20.56
CA TYR A 201 5.57 -0.01 -20.44
C TYR A 201 5.54 0.67 -19.08
N ARG A 202 6.39 0.30 -18.12
CA ARG A 202 6.41 0.83 -16.74
C ARG A 202 6.42 2.35 -16.68
N LYS A 203 7.30 2.99 -17.46
CA LYS A 203 7.43 4.45 -17.50
C LYS A 203 6.16 5.16 -17.94
N TRP A 204 5.56 4.72 -19.04
CA TRP A 204 4.36 5.32 -19.60
C TRP A 204 3.09 4.95 -18.82
N GLY A 205 3.01 3.71 -18.34
CA GLY A 205 1.93 3.28 -17.47
C GLY A 205 1.87 4.09 -16.17
N MET A 206 3.02 4.29 -15.51
CA MET A 206 3.08 5.12 -14.31
C MET A 206 2.66 6.58 -14.59
N LEU A 207 3.06 7.16 -15.73
CA LEU A 207 2.62 8.49 -16.13
C LEU A 207 1.10 8.56 -16.34
N THR A 208 0.56 7.63 -17.13
CA THR A 208 -0.88 7.58 -17.40
C THR A 208 -1.67 7.45 -16.09
N GLY A 209 -1.25 6.53 -15.21
CA GLY A 209 -1.85 6.37 -13.89
C GLY A 209 -1.78 7.65 -13.05
N ALA A 210 -0.60 8.30 -12.99
CA ALA A 210 -0.41 9.54 -12.25
C ALA A 210 -1.28 10.69 -12.76
N VAL A 211 -1.35 10.87 -14.09
CA VAL A 211 -2.18 11.91 -14.71
C VAL A 211 -3.66 11.66 -14.48
N MET A 212 -4.14 10.43 -14.65
CA MET A 212 -5.55 10.08 -14.38
C MET A 212 -5.92 10.32 -12.91
N MET A 213 -5.08 9.86 -11.97
CA MET A 213 -5.33 10.01 -10.54
C MET A 213 -5.33 11.48 -10.09
N SER A 214 -4.50 12.32 -10.69
CA SER A 214 -4.44 13.75 -10.37
C SER A 214 -5.51 14.55 -11.11
N GLY A 215 -5.77 14.22 -12.37
CA GLY A 215 -6.74 14.92 -13.20
C GLY A 215 -8.18 14.79 -12.71
N ILE A 216 -8.56 13.62 -12.20
CA ILE A 216 -9.94 13.40 -11.69
C ILE A 216 -10.27 14.29 -10.49
N LEU A 217 -9.26 14.80 -9.75
CA LEU A 217 -9.45 15.72 -8.63
C LEU A 217 -10.06 17.06 -9.06
N LEU A 218 -9.93 17.44 -10.33
CA LEU A 218 -10.55 18.65 -10.85
C LEU A 218 -12.07 18.66 -10.68
N LEU A 219 -12.71 17.49 -10.61
CA LEU A 219 -14.14 17.38 -10.34
C LEU A 219 -14.55 17.95 -8.97
N PHE A 220 -13.64 17.95 -7.98
CA PHE A 220 -13.95 18.47 -6.63
C PHE A 220 -14.08 19.99 -6.60
N PHE A 221 -13.53 20.70 -7.59
CA PHE A 221 -13.73 22.14 -7.74
C PHE A 221 -15.13 22.49 -8.26
N TRP A 222 -15.79 21.55 -8.94
CA TRP A 222 -17.17 21.77 -9.39
C TRP A 222 -18.16 21.49 -8.25
N GLN A 223 -18.19 20.28 -7.74
CA GLN A 223 -19.08 19.87 -6.66
C GLN A 223 -18.58 18.60 -5.97
N VAL A 224 -18.55 18.60 -4.64
CA VAL A 224 -18.30 17.40 -3.84
C VAL A 224 -19.65 16.75 -3.53
N SER A 225 -20.03 15.75 -4.33
CA SER A 225 -21.24 14.95 -4.18
C SER A 225 -20.90 13.46 -4.18
N TYR A 226 -21.86 12.62 -3.79
CA TYR A 226 -21.63 11.17 -3.87
C TYR A 226 -21.24 10.71 -5.27
N THR A 227 -21.88 11.28 -6.31
CA THR A 227 -21.59 10.93 -7.71
C THR A 227 -20.16 11.30 -8.12
N THR A 228 -19.69 12.51 -7.75
CA THR A 228 -18.31 12.94 -8.05
C THR A 228 -17.28 12.13 -7.27
N LEU A 229 -17.57 11.77 -6.01
CA LEU A 229 -16.74 10.89 -5.21
C LEU A 229 -16.69 9.48 -5.78
N LEU A 230 -17.81 8.95 -6.27
CA LEU A 230 -17.87 7.64 -6.92
C LEU A 230 -17.07 7.63 -8.24
N ALA A 231 -17.23 8.67 -9.06
CA ALA A 231 -16.45 8.83 -10.29
C ALA A 231 -14.95 8.91 -9.98
N PHE A 232 -14.55 9.67 -8.95
CA PHE A 232 -13.19 9.71 -8.45
C PHE A 232 -12.69 8.32 -8.04
N GLY A 233 -13.46 7.61 -7.22
CA GLY A 233 -13.12 6.26 -6.76
C GLY A 233 -12.92 5.28 -7.90
N ILE A 234 -13.81 5.29 -8.90
CA ILE A 234 -13.71 4.43 -10.09
C ILE A 234 -12.43 4.73 -10.88
N VAL A 235 -12.20 6.01 -11.22
CA VAL A 235 -11.02 6.40 -12.03
C VAL A 235 -9.71 6.12 -11.28
N VAL A 236 -9.66 6.40 -9.97
CA VAL A 236 -8.48 6.07 -9.16
C VAL A 236 -8.26 4.57 -9.11
N SER A 237 -9.30 3.76 -8.94
CA SER A 237 -9.18 2.29 -8.90
C SER A 237 -8.72 1.70 -10.23
N LEU A 238 -9.09 2.30 -11.36
CA LEU A 238 -8.58 1.93 -12.69
C LEU A 238 -7.11 2.31 -12.86
N ALA A 239 -6.74 3.52 -12.41
CA ALA A 239 -5.42 4.10 -12.64
C ALA A 239 -4.35 3.60 -11.65
N TYR A 240 -4.75 3.21 -10.42
CA TYR A 240 -3.82 2.88 -9.35
C TYR A 240 -2.85 1.73 -9.68
N PRO A 241 -3.26 0.59 -10.28
CA PRO A 241 -2.33 -0.46 -10.68
C PRO A 241 -1.30 0.02 -11.71
N LEU A 242 -1.71 0.87 -12.66
CA LEU A 242 -0.81 1.44 -13.67
C LEU A 242 0.28 2.31 -13.05
N PHE A 243 -0.03 2.96 -11.94
CA PHE A 243 0.90 3.79 -11.18
C PHE A 243 1.73 2.98 -10.17
N SER A 244 1.07 2.17 -9.33
CA SER A 244 1.70 1.55 -8.17
C SER A 244 2.60 0.36 -8.53
N MET A 245 2.20 -0.49 -9.49
CA MET A 245 2.98 -1.66 -9.87
C MET A 245 4.37 -1.28 -10.41
N PRO A 246 4.50 -0.35 -11.41
CA PRO A 246 5.81 0.08 -11.88
C PRO A 246 6.66 0.72 -10.80
N MET A 247 6.04 1.52 -9.93
CA MET A 247 6.73 2.20 -8.83
C MET A 247 7.34 1.19 -7.86
N ILE A 248 6.53 0.25 -7.38
CA ILE A 248 6.96 -0.79 -6.44
C ILE A 248 8.06 -1.65 -7.09
N SER A 249 7.80 -2.16 -8.30
CA SER A 249 8.74 -3.03 -9.00
C SER A 249 10.08 -2.35 -9.23
N THR A 250 10.10 -1.09 -9.68
CA THR A 250 11.34 -0.35 -9.95
C THR A 250 12.14 -0.08 -8.68
N VAL A 251 11.49 0.25 -7.56
CA VAL A 251 12.18 0.44 -6.27
C VAL A 251 12.83 -0.87 -5.80
N PHE A 252 12.12 -1.99 -5.91
CA PHE A 252 12.69 -3.28 -5.53
C PHE A 252 13.76 -3.78 -6.49
N ASP A 253 13.67 -3.43 -7.79
CA ASP A 253 14.73 -3.73 -8.76
C ASP A 253 16.01 -2.96 -8.44
N LEU A 254 15.93 -1.72 -7.91
CA LEU A 254 17.09 -0.98 -7.42
C LEU A 254 17.80 -1.70 -6.26
N ILE A 255 17.05 -2.37 -5.36
CA ILE A 255 17.62 -3.16 -4.25
C ILE A 255 18.40 -4.36 -4.81
N GLY A 256 17.93 -4.98 -5.88
CA GLY A 256 18.54 -6.16 -6.49
C GLY A 256 19.63 -5.88 -7.53
N THR A 257 20.11 -4.63 -7.68
CA THR A 257 21.03 -4.26 -8.78
C THR A 257 22.39 -4.96 -8.67
N ASN A 258 22.91 -5.21 -7.47
CA ASN A 258 24.18 -5.88 -7.24
C ASN A 258 24.17 -6.73 -5.97
N GLU A 259 25.20 -7.60 -5.78
CA GLU A 259 25.28 -8.49 -4.62
C GLU A 259 25.35 -7.74 -3.28
N GLN A 260 26.02 -6.60 -3.24
CA GLN A 260 26.14 -5.79 -2.02
C GLN A 260 24.78 -5.19 -1.63
N SER A 261 24.01 -4.69 -2.61
CA SER A 261 22.65 -4.17 -2.38
C SER A 261 21.71 -5.29 -1.91
N ALA A 262 21.82 -6.49 -2.50
CA ALA A 262 21.00 -7.62 -2.09
C ALA A 262 21.35 -8.12 -0.67
N LYS A 263 22.60 -8.01 -0.23
CA LYS A 263 23.01 -8.30 1.18
C LYS A 263 22.41 -7.29 2.16
N ASN A 264 22.33 -6.01 1.79
CA ASN A 264 21.76 -4.93 2.60
C ASN A 264 20.26 -4.71 2.32
N ARG A 265 19.54 -5.74 1.84
CA ARG A 265 18.14 -5.63 1.44
C ARG A 265 17.21 -5.12 2.55
N VAL A 266 17.48 -5.50 3.79
CA VAL A 266 16.66 -5.09 4.94
C VAL A 266 16.78 -3.59 5.17
N GLU A 267 17.98 -3.05 5.10
CA GLU A 267 18.26 -1.62 5.26
C GLU A 267 17.61 -0.80 4.15
N TYR A 268 17.63 -1.29 2.92
CA TYR A 268 16.94 -0.64 1.81
C TYR A 268 15.41 -0.69 1.94
N VAL A 269 14.87 -1.80 2.43
CA VAL A 269 13.43 -1.89 2.74
C VAL A 269 13.06 -0.94 3.87
N VAL A 270 13.89 -0.83 4.91
CA VAL A 270 13.70 0.17 5.98
C VAL A 270 13.74 1.59 5.43
N LEU A 271 14.68 1.91 4.54
CA LEU A 271 14.76 3.21 3.87
C LEU A 271 13.49 3.50 3.06
N ARG A 272 12.98 2.50 2.33
CA ARG A 272 11.74 2.61 1.56
C ARG A 272 10.55 2.95 2.46
N GLU A 273 10.35 2.18 3.53
CA GLU A 273 9.24 2.43 4.48
C GLU A 273 9.39 3.79 5.16
N PHE A 274 10.61 4.12 5.59
CA PHE A 274 10.90 5.42 6.20
C PHE A 274 10.54 6.60 5.27
N ALA A 275 10.89 6.51 3.98
CA ALA A 275 10.55 7.55 3.01
C ALA A 275 9.04 7.69 2.81
N LEU A 276 8.29 6.56 2.74
CA LEU A 276 6.83 6.56 2.67
C LEU A 276 6.21 7.19 3.93
N ASP A 277 6.71 6.82 5.11
CA ASP A 277 6.15 7.28 6.38
C ASP A 277 6.44 8.76 6.64
N VAL A 278 7.62 9.25 6.26
CA VAL A 278 7.90 10.69 6.25
C VAL A 278 6.90 11.42 5.37
N GLY A 279 6.60 10.89 4.18
CA GLY A 279 5.58 11.45 3.31
C GLY A 279 4.19 11.45 3.96
N ARG A 280 3.76 10.33 4.57
CA ARG A 280 2.48 10.22 5.28
C ARG A 280 2.38 11.24 6.41
N LEU A 281 3.44 11.36 7.24
CA LEU A 281 3.50 12.35 8.32
C LEU A 281 3.39 13.78 7.80
N VAL A 282 4.14 14.13 6.76
CA VAL A 282 4.08 15.46 6.15
C VAL A 282 2.67 15.74 5.61
N GLY A 283 2.08 14.79 4.89
CA GLY A 283 0.72 14.94 4.34
C GLY A 283 -0.33 15.13 5.42
N ILE A 284 -0.32 14.28 6.45
CA ILE A 284 -1.27 14.37 7.58
C ILE A 284 -1.06 15.67 8.37
N SER A 285 0.20 16.04 8.65
CA SER A 285 0.51 17.28 9.37
C SER A 285 0.05 18.51 8.57
N LEU A 286 0.31 18.55 7.27
CA LEU A 286 -0.17 19.62 6.40
C LEU A 286 -1.70 19.69 6.39
N PHE A 287 -2.37 18.54 6.29
CA PHE A 287 -3.83 18.46 6.35
C PHE A 287 -4.37 19.02 7.67
N LEU A 288 -3.82 18.60 8.82
CA LEU A 288 -4.23 19.06 10.13
C LEU A 288 -3.97 20.56 10.33
N LEU A 289 -2.81 21.07 9.90
CA LEU A 289 -2.47 22.49 10.01
C LEU A 289 -3.43 23.35 9.18
N VAL A 290 -3.70 22.97 7.93
CA VAL A 290 -4.60 23.74 7.06
C VAL A 290 -6.03 23.70 7.58
N THR A 291 -6.52 22.54 8.03
CA THR A 291 -7.87 22.41 8.58
C THR A 291 -8.03 23.11 9.94
N ALA A 292 -6.97 23.25 10.73
CA ALA A 292 -6.97 24.05 11.95
C ALA A 292 -7.12 25.56 11.67
N ILE A 293 -6.64 26.05 10.51
CA ILE A 293 -6.74 27.46 10.10
C ILE A 293 -8.09 27.73 9.41
N SER A 294 -8.49 26.86 8.48
CA SER A 294 -9.73 27.06 7.71
C SER A 294 -10.30 25.72 7.24
N VAL A 295 -11.61 25.53 7.46
CA VAL A 295 -12.38 24.36 7.00
C VAL A 295 -13.30 24.77 5.82
N SER A 296 -12.99 25.88 5.11
CA SER A 296 -13.81 26.30 3.96
C SER A 296 -13.67 25.31 2.79
N ALA A 297 -14.74 25.10 2.02
CA ALA A 297 -14.74 24.19 0.89
C ALA A 297 -13.63 24.52 -0.15
N PRO A 298 -13.37 25.80 -0.53
CA PRO A 298 -12.27 26.11 -1.41
C PRO A 298 -10.90 25.70 -0.86
N THR A 299 -10.64 25.97 0.43
CA THR A 299 -9.37 25.60 1.09
C THR A 299 -9.15 24.10 1.07
N LEU A 300 -10.18 23.32 1.40
CA LEU A 300 -10.11 21.86 1.38
C LEU A 300 -9.91 21.32 -0.05
N ASN A 301 -10.57 21.88 -1.04
CA ASN A 301 -10.41 21.45 -2.43
C ASN A 301 -8.99 21.70 -2.94
N TRP A 302 -8.41 22.89 -2.67
CA TRP A 302 -7.01 23.18 -3.01
C TRP A 302 -6.03 22.30 -2.29
N LEU A 303 -6.25 22.02 -1.01
CA LEU A 303 -5.40 21.12 -0.21
C LEU A 303 -5.40 19.71 -0.77
N VAL A 304 -6.61 19.15 -1.00
CA VAL A 304 -6.79 17.81 -1.55
C VAL A 304 -6.19 17.71 -2.96
N PHE A 305 -6.35 18.76 -3.77
CA PHE A 305 -5.75 18.82 -5.10
C PHE A 305 -4.20 18.84 -5.01
N ALA A 306 -3.62 19.71 -4.19
CA ALA A 306 -2.17 19.81 -4.02
C ALA A 306 -1.56 18.49 -3.55
N ILE A 307 -2.14 17.86 -2.51
CA ILE A 307 -1.68 16.55 -2.01
C ILE A 307 -1.93 15.45 -3.06
N GLY A 308 -3.05 15.53 -3.76
CA GLY A 308 -3.45 14.55 -4.76
C GLY A 308 -2.60 14.54 -6.04
N THR A 309 -1.80 15.59 -6.30
CA THR A 309 -0.82 15.64 -7.40
C THR A 309 0.48 14.89 -7.06
N GLY A 310 0.62 14.35 -5.85
CA GLY A 310 1.76 13.54 -5.42
C GLY A 310 2.19 12.46 -6.42
N PRO A 311 1.30 11.70 -7.08
CA PRO A 311 1.66 10.73 -8.12
C PRO A 311 2.43 11.33 -9.30
N VAL A 312 2.10 12.54 -9.73
CA VAL A 312 2.82 13.24 -10.81
C VAL A 312 4.24 13.60 -10.35
N LEU A 313 4.38 14.11 -9.12
CA LEU A 313 5.69 14.40 -8.52
C LEU A 313 6.52 13.11 -8.38
N ALA A 314 5.90 12.01 -7.94
CA ALA A 314 6.55 10.71 -7.85
C ALA A 314 7.04 10.23 -9.23
N TRP A 315 6.23 10.37 -10.28
CA TRP A 315 6.67 10.04 -11.63
C TRP A 315 7.83 10.91 -12.11
N LEU A 316 7.79 12.22 -11.86
CA LEU A 316 8.87 13.15 -12.21
C LEU A 316 10.21 12.74 -11.59
N CYS A 317 10.19 12.29 -10.34
CA CYS A 317 11.38 11.76 -9.65
C CYS A 317 11.83 10.43 -10.24
N MET A 318 10.88 9.54 -10.59
CA MET A 318 11.21 8.17 -11.04
C MET A 318 11.49 8.04 -12.53
N LYS A 319 11.11 9.00 -13.37
CA LYS A 319 11.23 8.88 -14.84
C LYS A 319 12.63 8.53 -15.36
N SER A 320 13.69 8.90 -14.62
CA SER A 320 15.08 8.60 -14.93
C SER A 320 15.56 7.25 -14.38
N LEU A 321 14.78 6.60 -13.52
CA LEU A 321 15.13 5.31 -12.93
C LEU A 321 14.63 4.13 -13.78
N PHE A 322 13.70 4.38 -14.72
CA PHE A 322 13.24 3.36 -15.63
C PHE A 322 14.30 3.03 -16.68
N PRO A 323 14.50 1.74 -17.03
CA PRO A 323 15.42 1.32 -18.09
C PRO A 323 15.09 2.05 -19.40
N GLY A 324 16.13 2.53 -20.09
CA GLY A 324 15.98 3.11 -21.43
C GLY A 324 15.67 2.02 -22.47
N PRO A 325 15.09 2.40 -23.63
CA PRO A 325 14.95 1.45 -24.72
C PRO A 325 16.35 1.03 -25.19
N GLY A 326 16.77 -0.20 -24.89
CA GLY A 326 18.05 -0.78 -25.34
C GLY A 326 19.04 -1.20 -24.27
N THR A 327 18.75 -1.00 -22.97
CA THR A 327 19.61 -1.54 -21.91
C THR A 327 19.27 -3.01 -21.66
N ASP A 328 20.25 -3.88 -21.94
CA ASP A 328 20.19 -5.36 -21.69
C ASP A 328 20.20 -5.71 -20.17
N ASP A 329 19.50 -4.95 -19.33
CA ASP A 329 19.39 -5.22 -17.90
C ASP A 329 18.72 -6.60 -17.63
N ALA A 330 17.90 -7.08 -18.57
CA ALA A 330 17.37 -8.44 -18.55
C ALA A 330 18.46 -9.52 -18.66
N LYS A 331 19.59 -9.24 -19.31
CA LYS A 331 20.74 -10.16 -19.38
C LYS A 331 21.54 -10.16 -18.08
N GLN A 332 21.69 -8.99 -17.45
CA GLN A 332 22.40 -8.89 -16.16
C GLN A 332 21.63 -9.55 -15.03
N SER A 333 20.30 -9.42 -14.98
CA SER A 333 19.47 -10.09 -13.96
C SER A 333 19.50 -11.63 -14.12
N ARG A 334 19.45 -12.14 -15.36
CA ARG A 334 19.62 -13.59 -15.63
C ARG A 334 20.99 -14.13 -15.22
N THR A 335 22.03 -13.35 -15.44
CA THR A 335 23.41 -13.74 -15.04
C THR A 335 23.56 -13.75 -13.54
N TYR A 336 22.87 -12.84 -12.81
CA TYR A 336 22.84 -12.81 -11.37
C TYR A 336 22.08 -14.00 -10.77
N GLN A 337 20.88 -14.32 -11.29
CA GLN A 337 20.10 -15.50 -10.87
C GLN A 337 20.85 -16.82 -11.12
N ALA A 338 21.52 -16.95 -12.25
CA ALA A 338 22.33 -18.13 -12.57
C ALA A 338 23.53 -18.31 -11.63
N ARG A 339 24.09 -17.21 -11.09
CA ARG A 339 25.21 -17.22 -10.13
C ARG A 339 24.78 -17.38 -8.67
N SER A 340 23.58 -16.92 -8.28
CA SER A 340 23.10 -16.97 -6.89
C SER A 340 22.55 -18.33 -6.46
N GLY A 341 22.42 -19.31 -7.36
CA GLY A 341 21.89 -20.63 -7.04
C GLY A 341 20.44 -20.66 -6.55
N GLN A 342 19.68 -19.58 -6.75
CA GLN A 342 18.25 -19.55 -6.41
C GLN A 342 17.47 -20.50 -7.34
N PRO A 343 16.65 -21.40 -6.78
CA PRO A 343 15.84 -22.32 -7.57
C PRO A 343 14.86 -21.54 -8.47
N ASP A 344 14.67 -22.04 -9.67
CA ASP A 344 13.74 -21.47 -10.65
C ASP A 344 12.34 -21.40 -10.05
N CYS A 345 11.79 -20.19 -9.91
CA CYS A 345 10.48 -19.95 -9.28
C CYS A 345 9.31 -20.60 -10.02
N ARG A 346 9.52 -21.22 -11.20
CA ARG A 346 8.50 -22.01 -11.90
C ARG A 346 8.03 -23.18 -11.03
N ASP A 347 8.96 -23.83 -10.31
CA ASP A 347 8.64 -25.00 -9.48
C ASP A 347 8.07 -24.62 -8.11
N ALA A 348 8.43 -23.46 -7.54
CA ALA A 348 7.94 -23.02 -6.23
C ALA A 348 6.53 -22.38 -6.29
N CYS A 349 6.21 -21.64 -7.33
CA CYS A 349 4.88 -21.00 -7.46
C CYS A 349 3.83 -21.91 -8.09
N GLY A 350 4.20 -22.78 -9.05
CA GLY A 350 3.28 -23.73 -9.67
C GLY A 350 2.72 -24.75 -8.68
N GLY A 351 3.56 -25.21 -7.73
CA GLY A 351 3.15 -26.20 -6.73
C GLY A 351 2.27 -25.65 -5.59
N LEU A 352 2.41 -24.36 -5.23
CA LEU A 352 1.64 -23.78 -4.13
C LEU A 352 0.22 -23.38 -4.58
N PHE A 353 0.09 -22.84 -5.80
CA PHE A 353 -1.23 -22.44 -6.32
C PHE A 353 -2.05 -23.62 -6.87
N ALA A 354 -1.40 -24.63 -7.43
CA ALA A 354 -2.11 -25.85 -7.83
C ALA A 354 -2.68 -26.64 -6.64
N LYS A 355 -2.06 -26.56 -5.45
CA LYS A 355 -2.56 -27.21 -4.23
C LYS A 355 -3.63 -26.41 -3.47
N VAL A 356 -3.85 -25.14 -3.79
CA VAL A 356 -4.88 -24.31 -3.16
C VAL A 356 -6.17 -24.28 -4.00
N PHE A 357 -6.09 -24.62 -5.30
CA PHE A 357 -7.23 -24.62 -6.22
C PHE A 357 -7.55 -25.99 -6.83
N SER A 358 -6.88 -27.07 -6.41
CA SER A 358 -7.30 -28.47 -6.58
C SER A 358 -7.86 -29.00 -5.26
#